data_ae289b8825656e45b6f7231a30f964ed
#
_entry.id   ae289b8825656e45b6f7231a30f964ed
#
_cell.length_a   1.000
_cell.length_b   1.000
_cell.length_c   1.000
_cell.angle_alpha   90.00
_cell.angle_beta   90.00
_cell.angle_gamma   90.00
#
_symmetry.space_group_name_H-M   'P 1'
#
loop_
_entity.id
_entity.type
_entity.pdbx_description
1 polymer ?
#
loop_
_entity_poly.entity_id
_entity_poly.type
_entity_poly.pdbx_seq_one_letter_code
_entity_poly.pdbx_strand_id
1 'polypeptide(L)'
;MKTIVETETKLSKYLLADDVTITSTADNITVGDPVQFVIGDLNSTTVTITENVTNAPDDWAGNKYKLTGSTWSDNADWVDPSTLDGGE
;
A
#
# COMPACT_ATOMS: atom_id res chain seq x y z
N MET A 1 -5.34 -2.65 -10.76
CA MET A 1 -5.11 -2.84 -9.33
C MET A 1 -5.29 -1.53 -8.58
N LYS A 2 -5.49 -1.60 -7.29
CA LYS A 2 -5.59 -0.43 -6.41
C LYS A 2 -4.43 -0.47 -5.43
N THR A 3 -3.88 0.69 -5.08
CA THR A 3 -2.84 0.76 -4.06
C THR A 3 -3.20 1.83 -3.02
N ILE A 4 -2.87 1.53 -1.78
CA ILE A 4 -3.01 2.48 -0.67
C ILE A 4 -1.64 3.07 -0.43
N VAL A 5 -1.49 4.37 -0.69
CA VAL A 5 -0.22 5.09 -0.64
C VAL A 5 -0.25 6.05 0.54
N GLU A 6 0.77 5.97 1.39
CA GLU A 6 0.92 6.94 2.47
C GLU A 6 1.28 8.30 1.87
N THR A 7 0.46 9.32 2.13
CA THR A 7 0.57 10.61 1.46
C THR A 7 1.90 11.31 1.76
N GLU A 8 2.38 11.21 2.99
CA GLU A 8 3.59 11.90 3.41
C GLU A 8 4.86 11.29 2.80
N THR A 9 4.97 9.97 2.83
CA THR A 9 6.18 9.26 2.38
C THR A 9 6.09 8.77 0.95
N LYS A 10 4.89 8.75 0.37
CA LYS A 10 4.58 8.16 -0.95
C LYS A 10 4.76 6.63 -0.98
N LEU A 11 4.93 6.00 0.16
CA LEU A 11 5.09 4.55 0.22
C LEU A 11 3.79 3.83 -0.13
N SER A 12 3.89 2.85 -1.04
CA SER A 12 2.77 1.97 -1.37
C SER A 12 2.66 0.92 -0.27
N LYS A 13 1.65 1.07 0.57
CA LYS A 13 1.45 0.22 1.75
C LYS A 13 0.75 -1.08 1.41
N TYR A 14 -0.21 -1.04 0.49
CA TYR A 14 -1.02 -2.19 0.09
C TYR A 14 -1.25 -2.15 -1.41
N LEU A 15 -1.30 -3.32 -2.01
CA LEU A 15 -1.65 -3.48 -3.43
C LEU A 15 -2.79 -4.50 -3.50
N LEU A 16 -3.91 -4.07 -4.08
CA LEU A 16 -5.14 -4.84 -4.04
C LEU A 16 -5.73 -4.98 -5.45
N ALA A 17 -6.55 -6.00 -5.64
CA ALA A 17 -7.23 -6.21 -6.90
C ALA A 17 -8.27 -5.13 -7.16
N ASP A 18 -8.61 -4.90 -8.43
CA ASP A 18 -9.55 -3.84 -8.84
C ASP A 18 -10.95 -4.02 -8.24
N ASP A 19 -11.36 -5.25 -8.00
CA ASP A 19 -12.69 -5.56 -7.49
C ASP A 19 -12.78 -5.47 -5.96
N VAL A 20 -11.69 -5.13 -5.29
CA VAL A 20 -11.68 -4.98 -3.83
C VAL A 20 -12.21 -3.59 -3.47
N THR A 21 -13.16 -3.54 -2.56
CA THR A 21 -13.70 -2.28 -2.05
C THR A 21 -12.81 -1.75 -0.94
N ILE A 22 -12.40 -0.49 -1.05
CA ILE A 22 -11.59 0.19 -0.03
C ILE A 22 -12.40 1.37 0.49
N THR A 23 -12.65 1.40 1.78
CA THR A 23 -13.36 2.49 2.43
C THR A 23 -12.45 3.15 3.45
N SER A 24 -12.11 4.43 3.21
CA SER A 24 -11.28 5.21 4.14
C SER A 24 -12.15 6.11 4.98
N THR A 25 -11.88 6.14 6.27
CA THR A 25 -12.55 7.01 7.23
C THR A 25 -11.51 7.80 8.02
N ALA A 26 -11.96 8.71 8.86
CA ALA A 26 -11.05 9.48 9.70
C ALA A 26 -10.33 8.61 10.74
N ASP A 27 -10.84 7.42 11.03
CA ASP A 27 -10.31 6.55 12.08
C ASP A 27 -9.50 5.38 11.53
N ASN A 28 -9.86 4.88 10.34
CA ASN A 28 -9.23 3.66 9.80
C ASN A 28 -9.55 3.50 8.31
N ILE A 29 -9.04 2.39 7.76
CA ILE A 29 -9.35 1.97 6.40
C ILE A 29 -9.89 0.55 6.47
N THR A 30 -11.07 0.32 5.88
CA THR A 30 -11.66 -1.00 5.78
C THR A 30 -11.49 -1.54 4.37
N VAL A 31 -11.14 -2.82 4.27
CA VAL A 31 -10.89 -3.49 2.99
C VAL A 31 -11.87 -4.65 2.83
N GLY A 32 -12.59 -4.62 1.71
CA GLY A 32 -13.55 -5.66 1.36
C GLY A 32 -15.00 -5.25 1.62
N ASP A 33 -15.91 -5.92 0.93
CA ASP A 33 -17.35 -5.79 1.11
C ASP A 33 -17.98 -7.17 0.87
N PRO A 34 -18.30 -7.91 1.93
CA PRO A 34 -18.14 -7.56 3.36
C PRO A 34 -16.69 -7.37 3.79
N VAL A 35 -16.48 -6.62 4.85
CA VAL A 35 -15.14 -6.26 5.31
C VAL A 35 -14.34 -7.51 5.67
N GLN A 36 -13.14 -7.64 5.07
CA GLN A 36 -12.23 -8.74 5.31
C GLN A 36 -11.18 -8.39 6.36
N PHE A 37 -10.69 -7.15 6.34
CA PHE A 37 -9.78 -6.67 7.37
C PHE A 37 -9.86 -5.15 7.49
N VAL A 38 -9.32 -4.64 8.60
CA VAL A 38 -9.29 -3.21 8.92
C VAL A 38 -7.85 -2.81 9.18
N ILE A 39 -7.45 -1.68 8.60
CA ILE A 39 -6.12 -1.11 8.81
C ILE A 39 -6.28 0.01 9.82
N GLY A 40 -5.91 -0.23 11.07
CA GLY A 40 -6.15 0.70 12.16
C GLY A 40 -5.13 1.82 12.28
N ASP A 41 -3.95 1.67 11.69
CA ASP A 41 -2.89 2.68 11.75
C ASP A 41 -2.87 3.62 10.54
N LEU A 42 -3.80 3.47 9.63
CA LEU A 42 -3.97 4.35 8.47
C LEU A 42 -5.41 4.89 8.46
N ASN A 43 -5.58 6.07 7.88
CA ASN A 43 -6.89 6.68 7.77
C ASN A 43 -6.97 7.59 6.55
N SER A 44 -8.13 8.21 6.32
CA SER A 44 -8.38 9.02 5.12
C SER A 44 -7.49 10.27 5.03
N THR A 45 -6.90 10.71 6.14
CA THR A 45 -6.03 11.89 6.16
C THR A 45 -4.57 11.54 5.92
N THR A 46 -4.17 10.28 6.10
CA THR A 46 -2.77 9.87 5.99
C THR A 46 -2.47 9.12 4.70
N VAL A 47 -3.49 8.69 3.96
CA VAL A 47 -3.28 7.93 2.73
C VAL A 47 -4.03 8.51 1.55
N THR A 48 -3.55 8.16 0.36
CA THR A 48 -4.24 8.38 -0.91
C THR A 48 -4.47 7.02 -1.55
N ILE A 49 -5.69 6.78 -2.00
CA ILE A 49 -6.02 5.54 -2.70
C ILE A 49 -5.93 5.79 -4.19
N THR A 50 -5.05 5.06 -4.85
CA THR A 50 -4.85 5.16 -6.30
C THR A 50 -5.49 3.95 -6.97
N GLU A 51 -6.39 4.21 -7.89
CA GLU A 51 -7.09 3.17 -8.66
C GLU A 51 -6.49 3.04 -10.05
N ASN A 52 -6.87 1.97 -10.75
CA ASN A 52 -6.46 1.71 -12.14
C ASN A 52 -4.95 1.59 -12.29
N VAL A 53 -4.28 1.02 -11.30
CA VAL A 53 -2.85 0.76 -11.38
C VAL A 53 -2.61 -0.40 -12.35
N THR A 54 -1.84 -0.15 -13.41
CA THR A 54 -1.55 -1.15 -14.44
C THR A 54 -0.07 -1.50 -14.55
N ASN A 55 0.77 -0.73 -13.88
CA ASN A 55 2.22 -0.85 -13.99
C ASN A 55 2.91 -1.16 -12.65
N ALA A 56 2.21 -1.83 -11.75
CA ALA A 56 2.78 -2.22 -10.47
C ALA A 56 3.97 -3.17 -10.69
N PRO A 57 5.08 -3.02 -9.91
CA PRO A 57 6.21 -3.92 -10.01
C PRO A 57 5.81 -5.36 -9.71
N ASP A 58 6.39 -6.32 -10.44
CA ASP A 58 6.10 -7.74 -10.24
C ASP A 58 6.53 -8.24 -8.87
N ASP A 59 7.56 -7.63 -8.31
CA ASP A 59 8.11 -7.99 -7.01
C ASP A 59 7.63 -7.04 -5.90
N TRP A 60 6.47 -6.43 -6.10
CA TRP A 60 5.92 -5.51 -5.13
C TRP A 60 5.79 -6.15 -3.74
N ALA A 61 6.16 -5.39 -2.72
CA ALA A 61 5.94 -5.74 -1.32
C ALA A 61 5.57 -4.46 -0.57
N GLY A 62 4.89 -4.58 0.55
CA GLY A 62 4.50 -3.43 1.35
C GLY A 62 5.71 -2.60 1.74
N ASN A 63 5.67 -1.30 1.48
CA ASN A 63 6.72 -0.32 1.74
C ASN A 63 7.98 -0.45 0.87
N LYS A 64 8.02 -1.40 -0.06
CA LYS A 64 9.20 -1.59 -0.91
C LYS A 64 9.32 -0.50 -1.97
N TYR A 65 8.20 -0.03 -2.47
CA TYR A 65 8.14 0.97 -3.54
C TYR A 65 7.38 2.20 -3.10
N LYS A 66 7.73 3.33 -3.72
CA LYS A 66 6.98 4.58 -3.62
C LYS A 66 6.22 4.79 -4.92
N LEU A 67 5.05 5.39 -4.82
CA LEU A 67 4.25 5.78 -5.98
C LEU A 67 3.96 7.27 -5.92
N THR A 68 4.46 8.00 -6.91
CA THR A 68 4.20 9.43 -7.08
C THR A 68 3.44 9.63 -8.37
N GLY A 69 2.15 9.97 -8.25
CA GLY A 69 1.27 9.99 -9.41
C GLY A 69 1.11 8.58 -9.99
N SER A 70 1.69 8.34 -11.15
CA SER A 70 1.71 7.02 -11.77
C SER A 70 3.13 6.46 -11.92
N THR A 71 4.10 7.09 -11.26
CA THR A 71 5.51 6.72 -11.37
C THR A 71 5.96 5.95 -10.12
N TRP A 72 6.40 4.72 -10.34
CA TRP A 72 6.96 3.88 -9.29
C TRP A 72 8.46 4.16 -9.12
N SER A 73 8.91 4.16 -7.86
CA SER A 73 10.34 4.29 -7.54
C SER A 73 10.66 3.41 -6.33
N ASP A 74 11.94 3.05 -6.21
CA ASP A 74 12.39 2.22 -5.10
C ASP A 74 12.39 3.01 -3.79
N ASN A 75 12.07 2.31 -2.69
CA ASN A 75 12.32 2.84 -1.36
C ASN A 75 13.69 2.35 -0.90
N ALA A 76 14.66 3.26 -0.85
CA ALA A 76 16.04 2.93 -0.50
C ALA A 76 16.19 2.41 0.93
N ASP A 77 15.25 2.74 1.79
CA ASP A 77 15.26 2.33 3.20
C ASP A 77 14.58 0.98 3.45
N TRP A 78 13.98 0.39 2.41
CA TRP A 78 13.29 -0.89 2.57
C TRP A 78 14.29 -2.02 2.75
N VAL A 79 14.01 -2.89 3.73
CA VAL A 79 14.82 -4.08 4.01
C VAL A 79 13.95 -5.31 3.81
N ASP A 80 14.45 -6.25 3.00
CA ASP A 80 13.74 -7.49 2.72
C ASP A 80 13.62 -8.32 4.02
N PRO A 81 12.41 -8.64 4.46
CA PRO A 81 12.22 -9.45 5.67
C PRO A 81 12.91 -10.80 5.62
N SER A 82 13.07 -11.38 4.43
CA SER A 82 13.76 -12.67 4.30
C SER A 82 15.25 -12.57 4.59
N THR A 83 15.85 -11.39 4.37
CA THR A 83 17.27 -11.18 4.70
C THR A 83 17.48 -10.90 6.18
N LEU A 84 16.46 -10.35 6.84
CA LEU A 84 16.52 -10.14 8.30
C LEU A 84 16.55 -11.47 9.05
N ASP A 85 15.77 -12.43 8.59
CA ASP A 85 15.74 -13.75 9.19
C ASP A 85 17.06 -14.48 8.98
N GLY A 86 17.70 -14.28 7.85
CA GLY A 86 18.96 -14.89 7.55
C GLY A 86 20.12 -14.44 8.44
N GLY A 87 19.93 -13.34 9.15
CA GLY A 87 20.93 -12.82 10.05
C GLY A 87 21.10 -13.59 11.34
N GLU A 88 20.26 -14.55 11.56
CA GLU A 88 20.28 -15.34 12.80
C GLU A 88 21.22 -16.55 12.75
#